data_97085b241593e7f9f0a3d19756135df7
#
_entry.id   97085b241593e7f9f0a3d19756135df7
#
_cell.length_a   1.000
_cell.length_b   1.000
_cell.length_c   1.000
_cell.angle_alpha   90.00
_cell.angle_beta   90.00
_cell.angle_gamma   90.00
#
_symmetry.space_group_name_H-M   'P 1'
#
loop_
_entity.id
_entity.type
_entity.pdbx_description
1 polymer ?
#
loop_
_entity_poly.entity_id
_entity_poly.type
_entity_poly.pdbx_seq_one_letter_code
_entity_poly.pdbx_strand_id
1 'polypeptide(L)'
;KENYLKLRFPDEEKYIWISDPKDEPRINVTLACDDFPVIDSPMLLPVDIPSDTHKQFWVTVKIPENAPPGVYKGCIKLHSNRELLANLSLFVRVLPFKLAEPYYDSSIYYRGILNPTGEAVITSELKSEMQLKKDLENMYAHGVTNPRVLIGLKNPQNWKEGADLEELERILIIRESVGMGEKPLQLAIGYYNLGFSIDEPITPKRLDILKRNVRSVLEVTDRYNIP
;
A
#
# COMPACT_ATOMS: atom_id res chain seq x y z
N LYS A 1 13.63 17.71 3.82
CA LYS A 1 12.85 16.46 3.96
C LYS A 1 11.68 16.77 4.87
N GLU A 2 10.48 16.81 4.34
CA GLU A 2 9.29 17.03 5.14
C GLU A 2 8.86 15.69 5.78
N ASN A 3 8.76 15.69 7.09
CA ASN A 3 8.40 14.52 7.88
C ASN A 3 6.97 14.61 8.39
N TYR A 4 6.14 15.43 7.78
CA TYR A 4 4.75 15.60 8.17
C TYR A 4 3.83 15.63 6.95
N LEU A 5 2.61 15.24 7.18
CA LEU A 5 1.54 15.28 6.20
C LEU A 5 0.54 16.36 6.63
N LYS A 6 0.26 17.29 5.74
CA LYS A 6 -0.80 18.27 5.96
C LYS A 6 -2.12 17.64 5.55
N LEU A 7 -2.99 17.40 6.51
CA LEU A 7 -4.33 16.91 6.28
C LEU A 7 -5.34 18.06 6.41
N ARG A 8 -6.28 18.08 5.50
CA ARG A 8 -7.41 19.01 5.57
C ARG A 8 -8.63 18.23 6.04
N PHE A 9 -9.07 18.53 7.26
CA PHE A 9 -10.35 18.10 7.77
C PHE A 9 -11.44 19.09 7.34
N PRO A 10 -12.73 18.72 7.42
CA PRO A 10 -13.83 19.63 7.05
C PRO A 10 -13.76 20.98 7.77
N ASP A 11 -13.33 20.98 9.03
CA ASP A 11 -13.36 22.15 9.90
C ASP A 11 -11.99 22.76 10.21
N GLU A 12 -10.89 22.09 9.87
CA GLU A 12 -9.54 22.55 10.20
C GLU A 12 -8.47 21.96 9.29
N GLU A 13 -7.34 22.67 9.16
CA GLU A 13 -6.10 22.10 8.61
C GLU A 13 -5.22 21.59 9.74
N LYS A 14 -4.86 20.31 9.69
CA LYS A 14 -3.91 19.70 10.63
C LYS A 14 -2.65 19.26 9.96
N TYR A 15 -1.54 19.45 10.66
CA TYR A 15 -0.28 18.81 10.32
C TYR A 15 -0.17 17.52 11.13
N ILE A 16 -0.01 16.41 10.44
CA ILE A 16 0.26 15.14 11.08
C ILE A 16 1.71 14.79 10.81
N TRP A 17 2.43 14.61 11.89
CA TRP A 17 3.82 14.27 11.85
C TRP A 17 3.98 12.78 11.54
N ILE A 18 4.69 12.46 10.47
CA ILE A 18 5.04 11.10 10.09
C ILE A 18 6.55 11.00 10.19
N SER A 19 7.09 10.87 11.38
CA SER A 19 8.52 10.77 11.55
C SER A 19 8.97 9.37 11.96
N ASP A 20 10.25 9.13 11.72
CA ASP A 20 10.91 7.95 12.24
C ASP A 20 10.89 7.98 13.78
N PRO A 21 10.55 6.85 14.39
CA PRO A 21 10.49 6.70 15.82
C PRO A 21 11.66 7.15 16.63
N LYS A 22 12.80 7.34 16.07
CA LYS A 22 14.00 7.64 16.85
C LYS A 22 14.17 9.11 17.23
N ASP A 23 13.50 10.01 16.53
CA ASP A 23 13.85 11.43 16.57
C ASP A 23 12.88 12.31 17.35
N GLU A 24 11.70 11.82 17.70
CA GLU A 24 10.71 12.62 18.44
C GLU A 24 9.76 11.81 19.31
N PRO A 25 9.27 12.38 20.43
CA PRO A 25 8.16 11.78 21.17
C PRO A 25 6.93 11.77 20.29
N ARG A 26 6.59 10.61 19.79
CA ARG A 26 5.60 10.43 18.77
C ARG A 26 4.25 10.71 19.23
N ILE A 27 3.65 11.45 18.42
CA ILE A 27 2.22 11.43 18.32
C ILE A 27 1.86 10.19 17.50
N ASN A 28 1.63 9.08 18.17
CA ASN A 28 0.78 8.05 17.60
C ASN A 28 -0.60 8.68 17.46
N VAL A 29 -0.80 9.40 16.37
CA VAL A 29 -2.11 9.92 16.06
C VAL A 29 -2.91 8.75 15.54
N THR A 30 -3.52 8.01 16.47
CA THR A 30 -4.64 7.16 16.14
C THR A 30 -5.75 8.10 15.73
N LEU A 31 -5.86 8.35 14.46
CA LEU A 31 -7.05 8.98 13.92
C LEU A 31 -8.04 7.86 13.70
N ALA A 32 -9.05 7.80 14.54
CA ALA A 32 -10.29 7.16 14.17
C ALA A 32 -10.85 7.97 12.99
N CYS A 33 -10.55 7.54 11.78
CA CYS A 33 -10.96 8.19 10.56
C CYS A 33 -11.69 7.16 9.72
N ASP A 34 -13.00 7.29 9.65
CA ASP A 34 -13.85 6.40 8.85
C ASP A 34 -13.57 6.55 7.34
N ASP A 35 -12.88 7.62 6.95
CA ASP A 35 -12.53 7.92 5.56
C ASP A 35 -11.13 7.47 5.13
N PHE A 36 -10.48 6.61 5.90
CA PHE A 36 -9.25 5.97 5.46
C PHE A 36 -9.54 4.72 4.62
N PRO A 37 -8.83 4.59 3.54
CA PRO A 37 -7.80 5.46 2.97
C PRO A 37 -8.39 6.72 2.34
N VAL A 38 -7.55 7.75 2.22
CA VAL A 38 -7.90 8.97 1.47
C VAL A 38 -8.30 8.57 0.06
N ILE A 39 -9.50 8.91 -0.33
CA ILE A 39 -10.00 8.66 -1.68
C ILE A 39 -9.65 9.90 -2.52
N ASP A 40 -9.09 9.67 -3.70
CA ASP A 40 -8.87 10.75 -4.65
C ASP A 40 -10.19 11.46 -4.94
N SER A 41 -10.18 12.78 -4.85
CA SER A 41 -11.35 13.57 -5.21
C SER A 41 -11.62 13.43 -6.71
N PRO A 42 -12.85 13.13 -7.14
CA PRO A 42 -13.22 13.11 -8.56
C PRO A 42 -13.14 14.50 -9.20
N MET A 43 -12.97 15.54 -8.38
CA MET A 43 -12.82 16.91 -8.84
C MET A 43 -11.61 17.56 -8.17
N LEU A 44 -10.88 18.39 -8.93
CA LEU A 44 -9.85 19.24 -8.35
C LEU A 44 -10.49 20.25 -7.40
N LEU A 45 -10.08 20.21 -6.15
CA LEU A 45 -10.49 21.21 -5.17
C LEU A 45 -9.70 22.52 -5.38
N PRO A 46 -10.29 23.68 -5.09
CA PRO A 46 -9.57 24.94 -5.10
C PRO A 46 -8.37 24.89 -4.18
N VAL A 47 -7.26 25.47 -4.62
CA VAL A 47 -6.00 25.51 -3.87
C VAL A 47 -5.49 26.93 -3.88
N ASP A 48 -5.17 27.47 -2.71
CA ASP A 48 -4.50 28.73 -2.58
C ASP A 48 -3.02 28.58 -2.87
N ILE A 49 -2.52 29.40 -3.79
CA ILE A 49 -1.10 29.44 -4.14
C ILE A 49 -0.60 30.85 -3.75
N PRO A 50 0.15 30.99 -2.66
CA PRO A 50 0.70 32.28 -2.24
C PRO A 50 1.60 32.90 -3.31
N SER A 51 1.76 34.23 -3.25
CA SER A 51 2.69 34.95 -4.12
C SER A 51 4.11 34.37 -3.97
N ASP A 52 4.84 34.36 -5.05
CA ASP A 52 6.23 33.86 -5.14
C ASP A 52 6.41 32.35 -4.77
N THR A 53 5.30 31.59 -4.82
CA THR A 53 5.33 30.15 -4.65
C THR A 53 4.82 29.44 -5.89
N HIS A 54 5.08 28.14 -5.97
CA HIS A 54 4.55 27.29 -7.04
C HIS A 54 3.92 26.03 -6.48
N LYS A 55 2.96 25.47 -7.23
CA LYS A 55 2.33 24.19 -6.91
C LYS A 55 2.36 23.30 -8.14
N GLN A 56 2.83 22.07 -7.94
CA GLN A 56 2.80 21.05 -8.97
C GLN A 56 1.47 20.31 -8.91
N PHE A 57 0.85 20.10 -10.07
CA PHE A 57 -0.33 19.26 -10.23
C PHE A 57 0.07 18.04 -11.06
N TRP A 58 -0.37 16.88 -10.61
CA TRP A 58 -0.21 15.64 -11.35
C TRP A 58 -1.53 15.32 -12.05
N VAL A 59 -1.47 15.05 -13.36
CA VAL A 59 -2.64 14.70 -14.15
C VAL A 59 -2.49 13.28 -14.66
N THR A 60 -3.42 12.41 -14.24
CA THR A 60 -3.48 11.03 -14.72
C THR A 60 -4.64 10.88 -15.69
N VAL A 61 -4.35 10.33 -16.86
CA VAL A 61 -5.36 10.03 -17.88
C VAL A 61 -5.50 8.51 -18.00
N LYS A 62 -6.65 7.99 -17.61
CA LYS A 62 -6.97 6.58 -17.81
C LYS A 62 -7.57 6.37 -19.19
N ILE A 63 -6.89 5.58 -20.01
CA ILE A 63 -7.39 5.20 -21.33
C ILE A 63 -8.35 4.02 -21.20
N PRO A 64 -9.60 4.11 -21.68
CA PRO A 64 -10.49 2.97 -21.72
C PRO A 64 -9.92 1.85 -22.61
N GLU A 65 -10.14 0.59 -22.22
CA GLU A 65 -9.58 -0.56 -22.97
C GLU A 65 -10.04 -0.64 -24.42
N ASN A 66 -11.22 -0.12 -24.72
CA ASN A 66 -11.82 -0.10 -26.04
C ASN A 66 -11.59 1.21 -26.79
N ALA A 67 -10.74 2.11 -26.29
CA ALA A 67 -10.47 3.38 -26.98
C ALA A 67 -9.80 3.13 -28.33
N PRO A 68 -10.37 3.61 -29.45
CA PRO A 68 -9.74 3.47 -30.75
C PRO A 68 -8.37 4.17 -30.81
N PRO A 69 -7.42 3.63 -31.59
CA PRO A 69 -6.17 4.33 -31.84
C PRO A 69 -6.40 5.70 -32.46
N GLY A 70 -5.62 6.70 -32.03
CA GLY A 70 -5.77 8.05 -32.53
C GLY A 70 -5.20 9.10 -31.57
N VAL A 71 -5.40 10.37 -31.94
CA VAL A 71 -5.02 11.51 -31.10
C VAL A 71 -6.29 12.17 -30.58
N TYR A 72 -6.43 12.10 -29.26
CA TYR A 72 -7.52 12.74 -28.54
C TYR A 72 -7.06 14.11 -28.04
N LYS A 73 -7.91 15.10 -28.23
CA LYS A 73 -7.64 16.47 -27.81
C LYS A 73 -8.57 16.86 -26.69
N GLY A 74 -8.02 17.46 -25.66
CA GLY A 74 -8.73 18.03 -24.54
C GLY A 74 -8.11 19.34 -24.09
N CYS A 75 -8.63 19.90 -23.03
CA CYS A 75 -8.06 21.09 -22.42
C CYS A 75 -8.17 21.03 -20.89
N ILE A 76 -7.18 21.60 -20.23
CA ILE A 76 -7.19 21.86 -18.79
C ILE A 76 -7.41 23.35 -18.62
N LYS A 77 -8.49 23.73 -17.98
CA LYS A 77 -8.84 25.13 -17.73
C LYS A 77 -8.36 25.55 -16.35
N LEU A 78 -7.60 26.61 -16.29
CA LEU A 78 -7.16 27.22 -15.03
C LEU A 78 -8.06 28.39 -14.71
N HIS A 79 -8.66 28.36 -13.54
CA HIS A 79 -9.52 29.42 -13.05
C HIS A 79 -8.97 30.01 -11.75
N SER A 80 -9.09 31.32 -11.56
CA SER A 80 -8.91 32.00 -10.29
C SER A 80 -10.12 32.89 -10.05
N ASN A 81 -10.70 32.81 -8.86
CA ASN A 81 -11.90 33.61 -8.49
C ASN A 81 -13.04 33.53 -9.55
N ARG A 82 -13.23 32.35 -10.17
CA ARG A 82 -14.19 32.10 -11.25
C ARG A 82 -13.80 32.66 -12.61
N GLU A 83 -12.72 33.39 -12.73
CA GLU A 83 -12.21 33.89 -14.01
C GLU A 83 -11.30 32.86 -14.66
N LEU A 84 -11.43 32.67 -15.97
CA LEU A 84 -10.56 31.80 -16.76
C LEU A 84 -9.22 32.49 -16.98
N LEU A 85 -8.17 31.99 -16.33
CA LEU A 85 -6.82 32.52 -16.48
C LEU A 85 -6.09 31.93 -17.70
N ALA A 86 -6.25 30.64 -17.94
CA ALA A 86 -5.55 29.96 -19.02
C ALA A 86 -6.26 28.68 -19.47
N ASN A 87 -6.02 28.32 -20.73
CA ASN A 87 -6.34 27.01 -21.29
C ASN A 87 -5.03 26.31 -21.68
N LEU A 88 -4.80 25.11 -21.11
CA LEU A 88 -3.69 24.26 -21.51
C LEU A 88 -4.23 23.16 -22.42
N SER A 89 -3.67 23.05 -23.63
CA SER A 89 -4.06 21.97 -24.54
C SER A 89 -3.51 20.65 -24.06
N LEU A 90 -4.37 19.65 -24.00
CA LEU A 90 -4.01 18.26 -23.68
C LEU A 90 -4.15 17.41 -24.94
N PHE A 91 -3.09 16.69 -25.31
CA PHE A 91 -3.10 15.73 -26.39
C PHE A 91 -2.74 14.35 -25.86
N VAL A 92 -3.62 13.38 -26.06
CA VAL A 92 -3.39 11.99 -25.69
C VAL A 92 -3.37 11.15 -26.96
N ARG A 93 -2.24 10.52 -27.24
CA ARG A 93 -2.10 9.60 -28.37
C ARG A 93 -2.32 8.18 -27.91
N VAL A 94 -3.41 7.57 -28.34
CA VAL A 94 -3.68 6.15 -28.17
C VAL A 94 -3.02 5.36 -29.29
N LEU A 95 -2.16 4.43 -28.95
CA LEU A 95 -1.41 3.63 -29.89
C LEU A 95 -2.24 2.44 -30.39
N PRO A 96 -1.98 1.91 -31.62
CA PRO A 96 -2.75 0.83 -32.24
C PRO A 96 -2.35 -0.56 -31.71
N PHE A 97 -1.98 -0.67 -30.45
CA PHE A 97 -1.66 -1.94 -29.83
C PHE A 97 -2.00 -1.90 -28.33
N LYS A 98 -2.22 -3.06 -27.75
CA LYS A 98 -2.32 -3.26 -26.31
C LYS A 98 -0.99 -3.81 -25.80
N LEU A 99 -0.58 -3.37 -24.61
CA LEU A 99 0.53 -4.00 -23.93
C LEU A 99 0.12 -5.45 -23.58
N ALA A 100 1.03 -6.37 -23.83
CA ALA A 100 0.86 -7.73 -23.35
C ALA A 100 0.93 -7.76 -21.81
N GLU A 101 0.32 -8.78 -21.22
CA GLU A 101 0.53 -9.05 -19.81
C GLU A 101 2.02 -9.19 -19.51
N PRO A 102 2.50 -8.60 -18.42
CA PRO A 102 3.91 -8.70 -18.05
C PRO A 102 4.29 -10.16 -17.81
N TYR A 103 5.43 -10.56 -18.35
CA TYR A 103 5.97 -11.91 -18.12
C TYR A 103 6.45 -12.13 -16.67
N TYR A 104 6.74 -11.03 -15.96
CA TYR A 104 7.22 -11.07 -14.58
C TYR A 104 6.14 -10.62 -13.61
N ASP A 105 6.10 -11.27 -12.44
CA ASP A 105 5.35 -10.75 -11.32
C ASP A 105 6.14 -9.60 -10.67
N SER A 106 5.52 -8.43 -10.63
CA SER A 106 6.14 -7.25 -10.05
C SER A 106 5.97 -7.24 -8.54
N SER A 107 7.07 -7.06 -7.84
CA SER A 107 7.11 -6.97 -6.37
C SER A 107 7.68 -5.65 -5.91
N ILE A 108 7.21 -5.19 -4.76
CA ILE A 108 7.80 -4.07 -4.04
C ILE A 108 8.02 -4.42 -2.58
N TYR A 109 8.97 -3.74 -1.97
CA TYR A 109 9.19 -3.80 -0.53
C TYR A 109 8.08 -3.01 0.17
N TYR A 110 7.04 -3.72 0.57
CA TYR A 110 5.91 -3.16 1.30
C TYR A 110 5.99 -3.55 2.77
N ARG A 111 5.72 -2.62 3.68
CA ARG A 111 5.87 -2.80 5.14
C ARG A 111 4.53 -2.86 5.87
N GLY A 112 3.42 -2.83 5.16
CA GLY A 112 2.10 -2.89 5.78
C GLY A 112 1.88 -4.23 6.48
N ILE A 113 1.48 -4.17 7.74
CA ILE A 113 1.03 -5.28 8.58
C ILE A 113 -0.35 -4.95 9.15
N LEU A 114 -1.13 -5.96 9.44
CA LEU A 114 -2.44 -5.73 10.05
C LEU A 114 -2.28 -5.20 11.47
N ASN A 115 -3.03 -4.14 11.78
CA ASN A 115 -3.09 -3.63 13.13
C ASN A 115 -3.86 -4.62 14.01
N PRO A 116 -3.26 -5.13 15.10
CA PRO A 116 -3.95 -6.07 16.00
C PRO A 116 -5.24 -5.52 16.60
N THR A 117 -5.37 -4.20 16.75
CA THR A 117 -6.61 -3.57 17.24
C THR A 117 -7.68 -3.45 16.15
N GLY A 118 -7.32 -3.65 14.88
CA GLY A 118 -8.20 -3.44 13.73
C GLY A 118 -8.46 -1.97 13.39
N GLU A 119 -7.96 -1.04 14.20
CA GLU A 119 -8.18 0.40 14.00
C GLU A 119 -7.36 0.95 12.84
N ALA A 120 -7.92 1.92 12.14
CA ALA A 120 -7.21 2.70 11.15
C ALA A 120 -6.25 3.68 11.83
N VAL A 121 -4.99 3.66 11.42
CA VAL A 121 -3.95 4.56 11.95
C VAL A 121 -3.14 5.15 10.80
N ILE A 122 -2.57 6.34 11.02
CA ILE A 122 -1.65 6.95 10.07
C ILE A 122 -0.23 6.54 10.41
N THR A 123 0.17 5.40 9.90
CA THR A 123 1.56 4.91 10.00
C THR A 123 2.00 4.31 8.68
N SER A 124 3.31 4.17 8.50
CA SER A 124 3.85 3.46 7.35
C SER A 124 3.65 1.93 7.44
N GLU A 125 3.33 1.41 8.60
CA GLU A 125 3.37 -0.02 8.89
C GLU A 125 2.00 -0.57 9.28
N LEU A 126 1.40 -0.09 10.37
CA LEU A 126 0.13 -0.61 10.87
C LEU A 126 -1.03 -0.19 9.97
N LYS A 127 -1.82 -1.15 9.54
CA LYS A 127 -2.95 -0.96 8.63
C LYS A 127 -4.20 -1.65 9.18
N SER A 128 -5.35 -0.99 9.12
CA SER A 128 -6.61 -1.73 9.19
C SER A 128 -6.78 -2.59 7.93
N GLU A 129 -7.71 -3.54 7.95
CA GLU A 129 -8.00 -4.36 6.77
C GLU A 129 -8.41 -3.52 5.57
N MET A 130 -9.20 -2.47 5.81
CA MET A 130 -9.62 -1.54 4.76
C MET A 130 -8.43 -0.78 4.17
N GLN A 131 -7.50 -0.29 5.01
CA GLN A 131 -6.30 0.39 4.54
C GLN A 131 -5.41 -0.55 3.74
N LEU A 132 -5.17 -1.77 4.24
CA LEU A 132 -4.40 -2.79 3.52
C LEU A 132 -5.04 -3.11 2.18
N LYS A 133 -6.36 -3.32 2.15
CA LYS A 133 -7.10 -3.55 0.91
C LYS A 133 -6.89 -2.42 -0.10
N LYS A 134 -7.00 -1.17 0.33
CA LYS A 134 -6.82 -0.01 -0.55
C LYS A 134 -5.38 0.15 -1.04
N ASP A 135 -4.40 -0.12 -0.19
CA ASP A 135 -3.00 -0.14 -0.60
C ASP A 135 -2.77 -1.21 -1.68
N LEU A 136 -3.32 -2.43 -1.49
CA LEU A 136 -3.21 -3.51 -2.46
C LEU A 136 -3.97 -3.21 -3.77
N GLU A 137 -5.18 -2.65 -3.70
CA GLU A 137 -5.93 -2.18 -4.88
C GLU A 137 -5.10 -1.19 -5.70
N ASN A 138 -4.48 -0.21 -5.03
CA ASN A 138 -3.64 0.78 -5.68
C ASN A 138 -2.40 0.15 -6.31
N MET A 139 -1.71 -0.72 -5.59
CA MET A 139 -0.55 -1.45 -6.10
C MET A 139 -0.91 -2.29 -7.33
N TYR A 140 -2.00 -3.04 -7.26
CA TYR A 140 -2.47 -3.87 -8.36
C TYR A 140 -2.82 -3.05 -9.60
N ALA A 141 -3.53 -1.92 -9.42
CA ALA A 141 -3.86 -1.00 -10.50
C ALA A 141 -2.62 -0.38 -11.19
N HIS A 142 -1.47 -0.39 -10.52
CA HIS A 142 -0.18 0.09 -11.04
C HIS A 142 0.78 -1.05 -11.45
N GLY A 143 0.26 -2.28 -11.58
CA GLY A 143 1.02 -3.43 -12.08
C GLY A 143 1.88 -4.14 -11.03
N VAL A 144 1.77 -3.82 -9.75
CA VAL A 144 2.42 -4.59 -8.68
C VAL A 144 1.50 -5.75 -8.31
N THR A 145 1.90 -6.96 -8.65
CA THR A 145 1.09 -8.17 -8.46
C THR A 145 1.49 -8.98 -7.23
N ASN A 146 2.72 -8.80 -6.76
CA ASN A 146 3.29 -9.54 -5.65
C ASN A 146 4.02 -8.64 -4.64
N PRO A 147 3.33 -7.72 -3.96
CA PRO A 147 3.96 -6.95 -2.89
C PRO A 147 4.37 -7.89 -1.75
N ARG A 148 5.48 -7.56 -1.09
CA ARG A 148 5.91 -8.30 0.08
C ARG A 148 4.84 -8.26 1.16
N VAL A 149 4.50 -9.43 1.70
CA VAL A 149 3.59 -9.59 2.84
C VAL A 149 4.41 -9.79 4.10
N LEU A 150 4.06 -9.06 5.13
CA LEU A 150 4.63 -9.22 6.47
C LEU A 150 3.55 -9.75 7.40
N ILE A 151 3.90 -10.78 8.16
CA ILE A 151 3.03 -11.31 9.23
C ILE A 151 3.81 -11.39 10.54
N GLY A 152 3.10 -11.28 11.63
CA GLY A 152 3.63 -11.42 12.97
C GLY A 152 4.00 -12.87 13.34
N LEU A 153 4.54 -13.00 14.54
CA LEU A 153 4.63 -14.28 15.21
C LEU A 153 3.37 -14.47 16.05
N LYS A 154 2.86 -15.70 16.14
CA LYS A 154 1.75 -16.06 17.03
C LYS A 154 1.99 -15.58 18.46
N ASN A 155 3.22 -15.69 18.90
CA ASN A 155 3.67 -15.15 20.17
C ASN A 155 5.00 -14.40 19.96
N PRO A 156 5.00 -13.05 20.02
CA PRO A 156 6.21 -12.24 19.81
C PRO A 156 7.35 -12.57 20.76
N GLN A 157 7.06 -13.16 21.94
CA GLN A 157 8.04 -13.56 22.93
C GLN A 157 8.58 -14.97 22.71
N ASN A 158 7.95 -15.74 21.81
CA ASN A 158 8.30 -17.13 21.58
C ASN A 158 8.18 -17.53 20.10
N TRP A 159 9.21 -17.23 19.32
CA TRP A 159 9.28 -17.59 17.90
C TRP A 159 9.03 -19.08 17.58
N LYS A 160 9.19 -19.97 18.57
CA LYS A 160 8.98 -21.43 18.42
C LYS A 160 7.51 -21.79 18.17
N GLU A 161 6.59 -20.91 18.50
CA GLU A 161 5.16 -21.07 18.22
C GLU A 161 4.80 -20.79 16.76
N GLY A 162 5.72 -20.18 16.02
CA GLY A 162 5.58 -19.96 14.58
C GLY A 162 4.92 -18.65 14.22
N ALA A 163 4.50 -18.57 12.95
CA ALA A 163 3.83 -17.43 12.40
C ALA A 163 2.39 -17.29 12.91
N ASP A 164 1.86 -16.07 12.87
CA ASP A 164 0.44 -15.83 13.05
C ASP A 164 -0.32 -16.24 11.77
N LEU A 165 -0.86 -17.44 11.81
CA LEU A 165 -1.57 -18.00 10.65
C LEU A 165 -2.96 -17.39 10.46
N GLU A 166 -3.58 -16.88 11.51
CA GLU A 166 -4.87 -16.17 11.41
C GLU A 166 -4.67 -14.82 10.71
N GLU A 167 -3.58 -14.11 11.04
CA GLU A 167 -3.20 -12.89 10.31
C GLU A 167 -2.92 -13.21 8.84
N LEU A 168 -2.18 -14.29 8.55
CA LEU A 168 -1.92 -14.71 7.19
C LEU A 168 -3.22 -14.95 6.40
N GLU A 169 -4.16 -15.71 6.94
CA GLU A 169 -5.44 -15.99 6.29
C GLU A 169 -6.23 -14.71 5.99
N ARG A 170 -6.30 -13.78 6.93
CA ARG A 170 -6.95 -12.47 6.71
C ARG A 170 -6.30 -11.71 5.55
N ILE A 171 -4.98 -11.70 5.48
CA ILE A 171 -4.24 -11.04 4.38
C ILE A 171 -4.52 -11.75 3.05
N LEU A 172 -4.56 -13.09 3.01
CA LEU A 172 -4.84 -13.84 1.78
C LEU A 172 -6.26 -13.55 1.26
N ILE A 173 -7.25 -13.48 2.15
CA ILE A 173 -8.63 -13.08 1.79
C ILE A 173 -8.65 -11.66 1.19
N ILE A 174 -7.91 -10.72 1.78
CA ILE A 174 -7.82 -9.36 1.25
C ILE A 174 -7.15 -9.39 -0.13
N ARG A 175 -6.05 -10.12 -0.32
CA ARG A 175 -5.36 -10.27 -1.60
C ARG A 175 -6.29 -10.86 -2.69
N GLU A 176 -7.04 -11.89 -2.36
CA GLU A 176 -8.02 -12.48 -3.27
C GLU A 176 -9.07 -11.44 -3.70
N SER A 177 -9.58 -10.65 -2.74
CA SER A 177 -10.60 -9.63 -3.01
C SER A 177 -10.15 -8.50 -3.95
N VAL A 178 -8.86 -8.35 -4.17
CA VAL A 178 -8.27 -7.32 -5.06
C VAL A 178 -7.67 -7.91 -6.36
N GLY A 179 -7.85 -9.21 -6.60
CA GLY A 179 -7.35 -9.89 -7.80
C GLY A 179 -5.92 -10.41 -7.71
N MET A 180 -5.33 -10.45 -6.52
CA MET A 180 -3.98 -10.99 -6.28
C MET A 180 -3.99 -12.44 -5.75
N GLY A 181 -5.16 -13.11 -5.69
CA GLY A 181 -5.31 -14.41 -5.05
C GLY A 181 -4.41 -15.50 -5.65
N GLU A 182 -4.36 -15.59 -6.97
CA GLU A 182 -3.57 -16.60 -7.69
C GLU A 182 -2.12 -16.16 -7.99
N LYS A 183 -1.70 -15.00 -7.46
CA LYS A 183 -0.35 -14.50 -7.68
C LYS A 183 0.62 -15.05 -6.62
N PRO A 184 1.90 -15.25 -6.96
CA PRO A 184 2.91 -15.69 -6.02
C PRO A 184 2.92 -14.85 -4.74
N LEU A 185 3.33 -15.44 -3.64
CA LEU A 185 3.39 -14.80 -2.34
C LEU A 185 4.83 -14.61 -1.89
N GLN A 186 5.28 -13.36 -1.79
CA GLN A 186 6.51 -13.03 -1.11
C GLN A 186 6.22 -12.79 0.37
N LEU A 187 6.46 -13.81 1.20
CA LEU A 187 6.15 -13.76 2.62
C LEU A 187 7.38 -13.52 3.48
N ALA A 188 7.27 -12.62 4.44
CA ALA A 188 8.23 -12.48 5.52
C ALA A 188 7.52 -12.67 6.87
N ILE A 189 8.08 -13.53 7.68
CA ILE A 189 7.53 -13.92 8.98
C ILE A 189 8.37 -13.32 10.08
N GLY A 190 7.74 -12.67 11.04
CA GLY A 190 8.41 -12.04 12.17
C GLY A 190 9.19 -10.80 11.78
N TYR A 191 8.89 -9.70 12.41
CA TYR A 191 9.41 -8.39 12.06
C TYR A 191 10.93 -8.26 12.25
N TYR A 192 11.54 -9.02 13.17
CA TYR A 192 12.96 -8.90 13.50
C TYR A 192 13.67 -10.16 13.99
N ASN A 193 12.96 -11.25 14.27
CA ASN A 193 13.62 -12.43 14.84
C ASN A 193 12.85 -13.72 14.63
N LEU A 194 13.14 -14.41 13.55
CA LEU A 194 12.85 -15.87 13.48
C LEU A 194 13.72 -16.67 14.47
N GLY A 195 14.27 -16.01 15.49
CA GLY A 195 15.16 -16.65 16.46
C GLY A 195 16.49 -17.11 15.89
N PHE A 196 16.88 -16.62 14.71
CA PHE A 196 18.19 -16.86 14.11
C PHE A 196 19.06 -15.65 14.36
N SER A 197 19.88 -15.70 15.37
CA SER A 197 21.07 -14.87 15.45
C SER A 197 22.15 -15.49 14.55
N ILE A 198 22.89 -14.65 13.85
CA ILE A 198 24.10 -15.07 13.09
C ILE A 198 25.09 -15.76 14.04
N ASP A 199 25.08 -15.38 15.29
CA ASP A 199 26.01 -15.86 16.32
C ASP A 199 25.58 -17.17 16.99
N GLU A 200 24.36 -17.67 16.70
CA GLU A 200 23.87 -18.91 17.27
C GLU A 200 23.89 -20.05 16.27
N PRO A 201 24.50 -21.19 16.61
CA PRO A 201 24.57 -22.33 15.69
C PRO A 201 23.18 -22.88 15.39
N ILE A 202 22.98 -23.27 14.13
CA ILE A 202 21.78 -23.99 13.70
C ILE A 202 21.85 -25.41 14.24
N THR A 203 21.07 -25.68 15.27
CA THR A 203 20.95 -27.02 15.83
C THR A 203 19.86 -27.83 15.12
N PRO A 204 19.92 -29.19 15.12
CA PRO A 204 18.86 -30.03 14.55
C PRO A 204 17.46 -29.64 15.10
N LYS A 205 17.36 -29.39 16.40
CA LYS A 205 16.10 -28.98 17.06
C LYS A 205 15.57 -27.66 16.51
N ARG A 206 16.44 -26.69 16.26
CA ARG A 206 16.03 -25.39 15.65
C ARG A 206 15.56 -25.60 14.22
N LEU A 207 16.26 -26.42 13.46
CA LEU A 207 15.88 -26.74 12.09
C LEU A 207 14.52 -27.44 12.02
N ASP A 208 14.23 -28.34 12.95
CA ASP A 208 12.92 -29.03 13.02
C ASP A 208 11.78 -28.06 13.35
N ILE A 209 12.02 -27.11 14.22
CA ILE A 209 11.05 -26.05 14.54
C ILE A 209 10.79 -25.19 13.28
N LEU A 210 11.85 -24.78 12.58
CA LEU A 210 11.72 -24.01 11.34
C LEU A 210 10.92 -24.78 10.28
N LYS A 211 11.28 -26.04 10.03
CA LYS A 211 10.57 -26.90 9.07
C LYS A 211 9.08 -27.01 9.41
N ARG A 212 8.74 -27.18 10.69
CA ARG A 212 7.36 -27.24 11.12
C ARG A 212 6.63 -25.91 10.84
N ASN A 213 7.24 -24.78 11.18
CA ASN A 213 6.64 -23.46 10.95
C ASN A 213 6.43 -23.19 9.46
N VAL A 214 7.40 -23.56 8.60
CA VAL A 214 7.27 -23.45 7.14
C VAL A 214 6.12 -24.33 6.65
N ARG A 215 6.02 -25.57 7.11
CA ARG A 215 4.93 -26.47 6.71
C ARG A 215 3.55 -25.90 7.08
N SER A 216 3.41 -25.35 8.28
CA SER A 216 2.14 -24.74 8.70
C SER A 216 1.75 -23.56 7.80
N VAL A 217 2.71 -22.75 7.37
CA VAL A 217 2.46 -21.67 6.40
C VAL A 217 2.06 -22.25 5.03
N LEU A 218 2.77 -23.26 4.54
CA LEU A 218 2.44 -23.91 3.26
C LEU A 218 1.04 -24.54 3.29
N GLU A 219 0.65 -25.19 4.37
CA GLU A 219 -0.71 -25.73 4.54
C GLU A 219 -1.79 -24.65 4.44
N VAL A 220 -1.51 -23.43 4.91
CA VAL A 220 -2.43 -22.30 4.74
C VAL A 220 -2.43 -21.83 3.29
N THR A 221 -1.26 -21.58 2.69
CA THR A 221 -1.17 -21.07 1.32
C THR A 221 -1.76 -22.06 0.30
N ASP A 222 -1.59 -23.37 0.51
CA ASP A 222 -2.18 -24.42 -0.33
C ASP A 222 -3.72 -24.36 -0.34
N ARG A 223 -4.35 -24.04 0.79
CA ARG A 223 -5.83 -23.88 0.85
C ARG A 223 -6.34 -22.71 0.00
N TYR A 224 -5.49 -21.73 -0.23
CA TYR A 224 -5.80 -20.55 -1.05
C TYR A 224 -5.24 -20.67 -2.48
N ASN A 225 -4.74 -21.83 -2.89
CA ASN A 225 -4.14 -22.09 -4.21
C ASN A 225 -3.04 -21.08 -4.58
N ILE A 226 -2.25 -20.66 -3.61
CA ILE A 226 -1.10 -19.78 -3.85
C ILE A 226 0.04 -20.60 -4.47
N PRO A 227 0.58 -20.21 -5.63
CA PRO A 227 1.64 -20.94 -6.31
C PRO A 227 3.01 -20.86 -5.60
#